data_99485e56eb15731344956712e3f796da
#
_entry.id   99485e56eb15731344956712e3f796da
#
_cell.length_a   1.000
_cell.length_b   1.000
_cell.length_c   1.000
_cell.angle_alpha   90.00
_cell.angle_beta   90.00
_cell.angle_gamma   90.00
#
_symmetry.space_group_name_H-M   'P 1'
#
loop_
_entity.id
_entity.type
_entity.pdbx_description
1 polymer ?
#
loop_
_entity_poly.entity_id
_entity_poly.type
_entity_poly.pdbx_seq_one_letter_code
_entity_poly.pdbx_strand_id
1 'polypeptide(L)'
;MNTRILKKIFIAVFFVFGIAEMSAWGVTGHRVVAEIAENHLTNRAKRKLKKLIGKQKLAYWANWPDNVRNSPEWKNTSTWHYVNIPPQESKEQFIEQLKNNNKPNIYTAIQNVKGVIVDKNTPDADREIYLRFLVHFLGDMMQPMHTGREEDLGGNLIKIQFFKKDTNLHALWDSGLIDNTKYSYTEFARVLDVKSKEEIQKIQSGNLEDWFYESHQAANQLYASVKPGENYSYDYQEQYKDLLERQLLHAGLRLAKILNEVL
;
A
#
# COMPACT_ATOMS: atom_id res chain seq x y z
N MET A 1 -60.81 30.44 24.00
CA MET A 1 -59.40 30.91 24.04
C MET A 1 -58.53 29.69 23.70
N ASN A 2 -58.16 29.58 22.42
CA ASN A 2 -57.43 28.43 21.89
C ASN A 2 -55.94 28.75 21.79
N THR A 3 -55.12 28.15 22.63
CA THR A 3 -53.65 28.23 22.56
C THR A 3 -53.14 27.06 21.70
N ARG A 4 -52.72 27.42 20.47
CA ARG A 4 -51.98 26.48 19.58
C ARG A 4 -50.56 26.37 20.06
N ILE A 5 -50.15 25.16 20.52
CA ILE A 5 -48.79 24.80 20.84
C ILE A 5 -48.09 24.44 19.52
N LEU A 6 -47.17 25.32 19.03
CA LEU A 6 -46.27 25.00 17.93
C LEU A 6 -45.18 24.05 18.45
N LYS A 7 -45.25 22.79 18.06
CA LYS A 7 -44.12 21.85 18.23
C LYS A 7 -43.02 22.22 17.21
N LYS A 8 -41.92 22.80 17.68
CA LYS A 8 -40.70 22.93 16.89
C LYS A 8 -40.06 21.54 16.73
N ILE A 9 -40.10 21.00 15.50
CA ILE A 9 -39.38 19.80 15.14
C ILE A 9 -37.92 20.22 14.90
N PHE A 10 -37.03 19.80 15.81
CA PHE A 10 -35.57 19.89 15.58
C PHE A 10 -35.18 18.71 14.70
N ILE A 11 -34.91 18.97 13.42
CA ILE A 11 -34.25 18.00 12.53
C ILE A 11 -32.77 18.03 12.86
N ALA A 12 -32.29 17.04 13.62
CA ALA A 12 -30.86 16.81 13.80
C ALA A 12 -30.33 16.22 12.49
N VAL A 13 -29.62 17.04 11.71
CA VAL A 13 -28.84 16.58 10.56
C VAL A 13 -27.61 15.87 11.12
N PHE A 14 -27.65 14.55 11.19
CA PHE A 14 -26.46 13.76 11.41
C PHE A 14 -25.56 13.84 10.16
N PHE A 15 -24.53 14.66 10.24
CA PHE A 15 -23.40 14.53 9.33
C PHE A 15 -22.73 13.18 9.63
N VAL A 16 -23.04 12.17 8.86
CA VAL A 16 -22.24 10.96 8.80
C VAL A 16 -20.94 11.37 8.10
N PHE A 17 -19.93 11.72 8.88
CA PHE A 17 -18.56 11.73 8.38
C PHE A 17 -18.25 10.28 7.97
N GLY A 18 -18.37 9.99 6.69
CA GLY A 18 -17.81 8.77 6.13
C GLY A 18 -16.32 8.79 6.46
N ILE A 19 -15.91 7.89 7.36
CA ILE A 19 -14.50 7.58 7.57
C ILE A 19 -14.04 7.09 6.20
N ALA A 20 -13.23 7.90 5.50
CA ALA A 20 -12.57 7.44 4.28
C ALA A 20 -11.76 6.20 4.72
N GLU A 21 -12.16 5.03 4.26
CA GLU A 21 -11.40 3.81 4.51
C GLU A 21 -10.03 4.02 3.89
N MET A 22 -9.00 4.06 4.73
CA MET A 22 -7.62 4.04 4.26
C MET A 22 -7.40 2.66 3.66
N SER A 23 -7.51 2.56 2.35
CA SER A 23 -7.14 1.38 1.59
C SER A 23 -5.69 1.63 1.13
N ALA A 24 -4.88 0.61 1.21
CA ALA A 24 -3.57 0.49 0.59
C ALA A 24 -3.67 0.58 -0.95
N TRP A 25 -2.61 0.24 -1.70
CA TRP A 25 -2.85 0.02 -3.13
C TRP A 25 -4.21 -0.67 -3.31
N GLY A 26 -5.08 -0.11 -4.12
CA GLY A 26 -6.37 -0.74 -4.36
C GLY A 26 -6.22 -2.20 -4.81
N VAL A 27 -7.33 -2.92 -4.83
CA VAL A 27 -7.37 -4.38 -5.09
C VAL A 27 -6.52 -4.78 -6.31
N THR A 28 -6.54 -3.98 -7.38
CA THR A 28 -5.79 -4.25 -8.61
C THR A 28 -4.28 -4.10 -8.37
N GLY A 29 -3.83 -3.05 -7.68
CA GLY A 29 -2.41 -2.79 -7.43
C GLY A 29 -1.73 -3.88 -6.61
N HIS A 30 -2.33 -4.30 -5.49
CA HIS A 30 -1.80 -5.43 -4.71
C HIS A 30 -1.70 -6.74 -5.50
N ARG A 31 -2.68 -7.00 -6.37
CA ARG A 31 -2.63 -8.17 -7.24
C ARG A 31 -1.53 -8.09 -8.29
N VAL A 32 -1.27 -6.90 -8.85
CA VAL A 32 -0.13 -6.67 -9.76
C VAL A 32 1.18 -6.97 -9.05
N VAL A 33 1.38 -6.40 -7.86
CA VAL A 33 2.58 -6.63 -7.04
C VAL A 33 2.79 -8.11 -6.74
N ALA A 34 1.73 -8.80 -6.32
CA ALA A 34 1.79 -10.23 -6.00
C ALA A 34 2.07 -11.10 -7.22
N GLU A 35 1.48 -10.79 -8.39
CA GLU A 35 1.71 -11.52 -9.65
C GLU A 35 3.16 -11.37 -10.11
N ILE A 36 3.72 -10.15 -10.12
CA ILE A 36 5.13 -9.90 -10.42
C ILE A 36 6.01 -10.70 -9.45
N ALA A 37 5.74 -10.63 -8.15
CA ALA A 37 6.54 -11.34 -7.16
C ALA A 37 6.54 -12.85 -7.39
N GLU A 38 5.39 -13.44 -7.66
CA GLU A 38 5.27 -14.89 -7.89
C GLU A 38 6.06 -15.34 -9.13
N ASN A 39 6.12 -14.52 -10.19
CA ASN A 39 6.92 -14.80 -11.39
C ASN A 39 8.42 -14.91 -11.09
N HIS A 40 8.92 -14.15 -10.11
CA HIS A 40 10.35 -14.08 -9.75
C HIS A 40 10.75 -14.97 -8.55
N LEU A 41 9.87 -15.86 -8.11
CA LEU A 41 10.24 -16.82 -7.05
C LEU A 41 11.18 -17.89 -7.57
N THR A 42 12.16 -18.23 -6.73
CA THR A 42 13.03 -19.40 -6.93
C THR A 42 12.22 -20.71 -6.84
N ASN A 43 12.74 -21.77 -7.43
CA ASN A 43 12.13 -23.10 -7.32
C ASN A 43 11.98 -23.56 -5.86
N ARG A 44 12.91 -23.16 -4.97
CA ARG A 44 12.83 -23.41 -3.53
C ARG A 44 11.64 -22.68 -2.91
N ALA A 45 11.54 -21.37 -3.14
CA ALA A 45 10.46 -20.55 -2.61
C ALA A 45 9.09 -21.01 -3.14
N LYS A 46 8.98 -21.33 -4.45
CA LYS A 46 7.75 -21.88 -5.06
C LYS A 46 7.28 -23.18 -4.38
N ARG A 47 8.21 -24.10 -4.06
CA ARG A 47 7.84 -25.33 -3.35
C ARG A 47 7.36 -25.08 -1.92
N LYS A 48 8.02 -24.17 -1.18
CA LYS A 48 7.61 -23.81 0.17
C LYS A 48 6.29 -23.05 0.18
N LEU A 49 6.13 -22.09 -0.74
CA LEU A 49 4.88 -21.37 -0.93
C LEU A 49 3.72 -22.33 -1.18
N LYS A 50 3.89 -23.28 -2.12
CA LYS A 50 2.87 -24.29 -2.41
C LYS A 50 2.49 -25.14 -1.21
N LYS A 51 3.44 -25.41 -0.30
CA LYS A 51 3.15 -26.14 0.95
C LYS A 51 2.27 -25.34 1.89
N LEU A 52 2.46 -23.99 1.95
CA LEU A 52 1.73 -23.10 2.83
C LEU A 52 0.33 -22.75 2.28
N ILE A 53 0.24 -22.32 1.02
CA ILE A 53 -1.00 -21.79 0.42
C ILE A 53 -1.65 -22.73 -0.61
N GLY A 54 -1.13 -23.95 -0.78
CA GLY A 54 -1.68 -24.93 -1.71
C GLY A 54 -1.53 -24.52 -3.17
N LYS A 55 -2.65 -24.55 -3.92
CA LYS A 55 -2.70 -24.20 -5.35
C LYS A 55 -3.07 -22.74 -5.60
N GLN A 56 -3.32 -21.97 -4.56
CA GLN A 56 -3.73 -20.57 -4.71
C GLN A 56 -2.55 -19.70 -5.15
N LYS A 57 -2.89 -18.62 -5.86
CA LYS A 57 -1.95 -17.58 -6.26
C LYS A 57 -1.73 -16.58 -5.12
N LEU A 58 -0.56 -15.97 -5.05
CA LEU A 58 -0.31 -14.85 -4.13
C LEU A 58 -1.31 -13.70 -4.35
N ALA A 59 -1.67 -13.42 -5.60
CA ALA A 59 -2.65 -12.40 -5.96
C ALA A 59 -4.05 -12.63 -5.32
N TYR A 60 -4.43 -13.88 -5.00
CA TYR A 60 -5.67 -14.18 -4.30
C TYR A 60 -5.65 -13.63 -2.85
N TRP A 61 -4.50 -13.71 -2.19
CA TRP A 61 -4.31 -13.32 -0.80
C TRP A 61 -3.88 -11.87 -0.61
N ALA A 62 -3.47 -11.20 -1.69
CA ALA A 62 -2.83 -9.88 -1.64
C ALA A 62 -3.66 -8.78 -0.96
N ASN A 63 -5.00 -8.90 -0.95
CA ASN A 63 -5.91 -7.94 -0.31
C ASN A 63 -6.52 -8.46 1.00
N TRP A 64 -6.13 -9.64 1.45
CA TRP A 64 -6.71 -10.23 2.65
C TRP A 64 -6.53 -9.37 3.90
N PRO A 65 -5.36 -8.73 4.18
CA PRO A 65 -5.20 -7.86 5.34
C PRO A 65 -6.20 -6.70 5.39
N ASP A 66 -6.47 -6.04 4.29
CA ASP A 66 -7.48 -4.99 4.20
C ASP A 66 -8.90 -5.50 4.49
N ASN A 67 -9.22 -6.69 3.97
CA ASN A 67 -10.54 -7.29 4.17
C ASN A 67 -10.83 -7.63 5.63
N VAL A 68 -9.79 -7.92 6.43
CA VAL A 68 -9.94 -8.36 7.82
C VAL A 68 -9.63 -7.27 8.86
N ARG A 69 -9.03 -6.14 8.48
CA ARG A 69 -8.55 -5.11 9.41
C ARG A 69 -9.63 -4.54 10.35
N ASN A 70 -10.91 -4.62 9.96
CA ASN A 70 -12.04 -4.18 10.79
C ASN A 70 -12.63 -5.31 11.66
N SER A 71 -12.16 -6.55 11.52
CA SER A 71 -12.59 -7.66 12.37
C SER A 71 -12.04 -7.52 13.79
N PRO A 72 -12.73 -8.04 14.82
CA PRO A 72 -12.26 -7.96 16.19
C PRO A 72 -10.84 -8.51 16.41
N GLU A 73 -10.47 -9.54 15.67
CA GLU A 73 -9.17 -10.21 15.76
C GLU A 73 -8.04 -9.34 15.21
N TRP A 74 -8.27 -8.60 14.10
CA TRP A 74 -7.24 -7.89 13.35
C TRP A 74 -7.36 -6.37 13.41
N LYS A 75 -8.32 -5.80 14.16
CA LYS A 75 -8.52 -4.34 14.25
C LYS A 75 -7.26 -3.55 14.69
N ASN A 76 -6.36 -4.19 15.43
CA ASN A 76 -5.12 -3.57 15.88
C ASN A 76 -4.05 -3.49 14.78
N THR A 77 -4.28 -4.09 13.60
CA THR A 77 -3.36 -4.06 12.46
C THR A 77 -3.56 -2.86 11.54
N SER A 78 -4.57 -2.04 11.77
CA SER A 78 -4.89 -0.88 10.91
C SER A 78 -3.73 0.10 10.73
N THR A 79 -2.87 0.27 11.74
CA THR A 79 -1.67 1.11 11.65
C THR A 79 -0.47 0.42 11.00
N TRP A 80 -0.56 -0.89 10.72
CA TRP A 80 0.54 -1.64 10.10
C TRP A 80 0.66 -1.43 8.59
N HIS A 81 -0.25 -0.66 8.00
CA HIS A 81 -0.30 -0.42 6.55
C HIS A 81 0.51 0.80 6.11
N TYR A 82 0.93 1.68 7.02
CA TYR A 82 1.62 2.92 6.69
C TYR A 82 2.60 3.37 7.78
N VAL A 83 3.47 4.30 7.42
CA VAL A 83 4.27 5.10 8.36
C VAL A 83 4.33 6.53 7.87
N ASN A 84 3.83 7.47 8.66
CA ASN A 84 3.89 8.89 8.32
C ASN A 84 5.17 9.50 8.89
N ILE A 85 5.98 10.10 8.02
CA ILE A 85 7.23 10.78 8.35
C ILE A 85 7.21 12.12 7.62
N PRO A 86 7.41 13.26 8.32
CA PRO A 86 7.52 14.55 7.66
C PRO A 86 8.71 14.60 6.71
N PRO A 87 8.74 15.50 5.72
CA PRO A 87 9.89 15.66 4.82
C PRO A 87 11.19 15.83 5.59
N GLN A 88 12.23 15.14 5.16
CA GLN A 88 13.56 15.18 5.76
C GLN A 88 14.57 15.76 4.78
N GLU A 89 15.59 16.43 5.32
CA GLU A 89 16.66 17.04 4.52
C GLU A 89 17.64 15.99 3.98
N SER A 90 17.81 14.85 4.69
CA SER A 90 18.70 13.78 4.26
C SER A 90 18.09 12.38 4.46
N LYS A 91 18.69 11.40 3.78
CA LYS A 91 18.35 10.00 3.94
C LYS A 91 18.64 9.49 5.35
N GLU A 92 19.72 9.93 5.94
CA GLU A 92 20.13 9.54 7.28
C GLU A 92 19.10 9.98 8.32
N GLN A 93 18.61 11.21 8.22
CA GLN A 93 17.54 11.74 9.10
C GLN A 93 16.23 10.96 8.91
N PHE A 94 15.87 10.63 7.66
CA PHE A 94 14.70 9.81 7.40
C PHE A 94 14.82 8.44 8.05
N ILE A 95 15.96 7.75 7.88
CA ILE A 95 16.20 6.42 8.46
C ILE A 95 16.18 6.48 9.98
N GLU A 96 16.76 7.52 10.58
CA GLU A 96 16.73 7.73 12.02
C GLU A 96 15.27 7.87 12.52
N GLN A 97 14.47 8.70 11.89
CA GLN A 97 13.06 8.86 12.25
C GLN A 97 12.23 7.59 12.01
N LEU A 98 12.49 6.87 10.93
CA LEU A 98 11.82 5.59 10.65
C LEU A 98 12.09 4.57 11.77
N LYS A 99 13.34 4.43 12.19
CA LYS A 99 13.76 3.47 13.22
C LYS A 99 13.33 3.87 14.63
N ASN A 100 13.29 5.16 14.92
CA ASN A 100 12.90 5.69 16.24
C ASN A 100 11.38 5.91 16.38
N ASN A 101 10.59 5.55 15.35
CA ASN A 101 9.14 5.64 15.42
C ASN A 101 8.57 4.53 16.31
N ASN A 102 8.17 4.91 17.54
CA ASN A 102 7.67 3.98 18.55
C ASN A 102 6.17 3.59 18.36
N LYS A 103 5.47 4.21 17.41
CA LYS A 103 4.09 3.84 17.09
C LYS A 103 4.11 2.56 16.24
N PRO A 104 3.13 1.63 16.42
CA PRO A 104 2.97 0.51 15.49
C PRO A 104 2.80 1.03 14.06
N ASN A 105 3.61 0.55 13.14
CA ASN A 105 3.65 1.03 11.75
C ASN A 105 4.11 -0.09 10.80
N ILE A 106 4.05 0.16 9.51
CA ILE A 106 4.39 -0.81 8.47
C ILE A 106 5.86 -1.28 8.52
N TYR A 107 6.81 -0.41 8.91
CA TYR A 107 8.23 -0.80 9.00
C TYR A 107 8.44 -1.86 10.06
N THR A 108 7.92 -1.64 11.27
CA THR A 108 7.99 -2.62 12.36
C THR A 108 7.15 -3.85 12.07
N ALA A 109 6.00 -3.70 11.40
CA ALA A 109 5.15 -4.81 11.00
C ALA A 109 5.86 -5.76 10.00
N ILE A 110 6.54 -5.24 8.97
CA ILE A 110 7.29 -6.06 8.01
C ILE A 110 8.40 -6.86 8.72
N GLN A 111 9.14 -6.23 9.65
CA GLN A 111 10.19 -6.91 10.41
C GLN A 111 9.63 -8.04 11.27
N ASN A 112 8.54 -7.78 11.99
CA ASN A 112 7.87 -8.77 12.83
C ASN A 112 7.35 -9.95 12.01
N VAL A 113 6.62 -9.67 10.92
CA VAL A 113 6.06 -10.68 10.02
C VAL A 113 7.16 -11.56 9.42
N LYS A 114 8.28 -10.98 8.97
CA LYS A 114 9.45 -11.74 8.50
C LYS A 114 9.98 -12.68 9.59
N GLY A 115 10.11 -12.16 10.83
CA GLY A 115 10.57 -12.96 11.98
C GLY A 115 9.69 -14.18 12.23
N VAL A 116 8.36 -13.99 12.22
CA VAL A 116 7.40 -15.09 12.41
C VAL A 116 7.49 -16.14 11.29
N ILE A 117 7.64 -15.71 10.03
CA ILE A 117 7.70 -16.66 8.90
C ILE A 117 8.97 -17.51 8.94
N VAL A 118 10.11 -16.98 9.38
CA VAL A 118 11.37 -17.73 9.41
C VAL A 118 11.56 -18.57 10.68
N ASP A 119 10.82 -18.30 11.75
CA ASP A 119 10.90 -19.06 12.98
C ASP A 119 10.37 -20.49 12.75
N LYS A 120 11.24 -21.47 12.97
CA LYS A 120 10.94 -22.89 12.78
C LYS A 120 9.88 -23.42 13.76
N ASN A 121 9.68 -22.75 14.88
CA ASN A 121 8.69 -23.13 15.91
C ASN A 121 7.28 -22.60 15.58
N THR A 122 7.14 -21.66 14.64
CA THR A 122 5.84 -21.14 14.21
C THR A 122 5.07 -22.21 13.44
N PRO A 123 3.81 -22.51 13.82
CA PRO A 123 2.95 -23.41 13.05
C PRO A 123 2.75 -22.94 11.59
N ASP A 124 2.58 -23.90 10.66
CA ASP A 124 2.38 -23.57 9.23
C ASP A 124 1.11 -22.72 9.00
N ALA A 125 0.05 -22.89 9.83
CA ALA A 125 -1.16 -22.07 9.76
C ALA A 125 -0.90 -20.60 10.09
N ASP A 126 -0.09 -20.32 11.11
CA ASP A 126 0.28 -18.95 11.46
C ASP A 126 1.22 -18.35 10.40
N ARG A 127 2.19 -19.13 9.90
CA ARG A 127 3.06 -18.70 8.81
C ARG A 127 2.27 -18.30 7.56
N GLU A 128 1.20 -19.04 7.24
CA GLU A 128 0.33 -18.69 6.11
C GLU A 128 -0.33 -17.33 6.32
N ILE A 129 -0.85 -17.05 7.51
CA ILE A 129 -1.47 -15.77 7.85
C ILE A 129 -0.43 -14.63 7.73
N TYR A 130 0.73 -14.79 8.36
CA TYR A 130 1.78 -13.77 8.32
C TYR A 130 2.38 -13.60 6.91
N LEU A 131 2.37 -14.64 6.08
CA LEU A 131 2.72 -14.54 4.66
C LEU A 131 1.76 -13.63 3.89
N ARG A 132 0.45 -13.70 4.16
CA ARG A 132 -0.55 -12.81 3.56
C ARG A 132 -0.28 -11.36 3.92
N PHE A 133 0.05 -11.08 5.19
CA PHE A 133 0.48 -9.76 5.64
C PHE A 133 1.74 -9.30 4.91
N LEU A 134 2.76 -10.14 4.79
CA LEU A 134 4.01 -9.79 4.11
C LEU A 134 3.77 -9.41 2.65
N VAL A 135 2.95 -10.18 1.92
CA VAL A 135 2.59 -9.91 0.51
C VAL A 135 1.94 -8.54 0.37
N HIS A 136 1.03 -8.21 1.27
CA HIS A 136 0.31 -6.94 1.28
C HIS A 136 1.24 -5.76 1.63
N PHE A 137 1.96 -5.86 2.75
CA PHE A 137 2.78 -4.77 3.27
C PHE A 137 3.92 -4.36 2.35
N LEU A 138 4.49 -5.28 1.55
CA LEU A 138 5.49 -4.92 0.54
C LEU A 138 4.88 -4.10 -0.61
N GLY A 139 3.60 -4.30 -0.90
CA GLY A 139 2.83 -3.42 -1.77
C GLY A 139 2.66 -2.04 -1.14
N ASP A 140 2.14 -1.99 0.09
CA ASP A 140 1.89 -0.75 0.83
C ASP A 140 3.14 0.11 1.00
N MET A 141 4.26 -0.52 1.36
CA MET A 141 5.55 0.16 1.52
C MET A 141 5.94 0.97 0.27
N MET A 142 5.58 0.50 -0.92
CA MET A 142 5.91 1.15 -2.18
C MET A 142 4.80 2.06 -2.71
N GLN A 143 3.65 2.14 -2.02
CA GLN A 143 2.63 3.16 -2.29
C GLN A 143 3.07 4.46 -1.62
N PRO A 144 3.35 5.53 -2.39
CA PRO A 144 3.99 6.73 -1.83
C PRO A 144 3.21 7.38 -0.68
N MET A 145 1.88 7.41 -0.74
CA MET A 145 1.06 8.03 0.31
C MET A 145 1.05 7.23 1.62
N HIS A 146 1.51 5.97 1.61
CA HIS A 146 1.74 5.17 2.82
C HIS A 146 3.04 5.51 3.58
N THR A 147 3.88 6.36 2.98
CA THR A 147 5.04 7.01 3.61
C THR A 147 4.89 8.52 3.59
N GLY A 148 3.65 8.99 3.73
CA GLY A 148 3.24 10.38 3.64
C GLY A 148 3.40 11.17 4.95
N ARG A 149 2.52 12.14 5.16
CA ARG A 149 2.56 13.08 6.30
C ARG A 149 1.43 12.80 7.30
N GLU A 150 1.69 13.02 8.60
CA GLU A 150 0.69 12.79 9.64
C GLU A 150 -0.42 13.86 9.61
N GLU A 151 -0.06 15.11 9.34
CA GLU A 151 -0.97 16.26 9.36
C GLU A 151 -2.11 16.18 8.34
N ASP A 152 -1.92 15.44 7.25
CA ASP A 152 -2.94 15.26 6.21
C ASP A 152 -3.40 13.80 6.03
N LEU A 153 -3.05 12.95 7.00
CA LEU A 153 -3.36 11.52 6.98
C LEU A 153 -2.86 10.82 5.71
N GLY A 154 -1.60 11.09 5.33
CA GLY A 154 -1.01 10.52 4.12
C GLY A 154 -1.71 10.99 2.85
N GLY A 155 -2.09 12.26 2.74
CA GLY A 155 -2.77 12.84 1.57
C GLY A 155 -4.29 12.63 1.53
N ASN A 156 -4.90 11.99 2.54
CA ASN A 156 -6.36 11.80 2.58
C ASN A 156 -7.14 13.11 2.77
N LEU A 157 -6.53 14.11 3.40
CA LEU A 157 -7.14 15.44 3.57
C LEU A 157 -6.91 16.36 2.37
N ILE A 158 -6.07 16.01 1.42
CA ILE A 158 -5.84 16.78 0.18
C ILE A 158 -6.93 16.43 -0.82
N LYS A 159 -8.05 17.16 -0.75
CA LYS A 159 -9.21 16.95 -1.62
C LYS A 159 -8.93 17.51 -3.01
N ILE A 160 -9.19 16.71 -4.03
CA ILE A 160 -9.02 17.01 -5.45
C ILE A 160 -10.16 16.37 -6.24
N GLN A 161 -10.20 16.61 -7.54
CA GLN A 161 -11.06 15.85 -8.46
C GLN A 161 -10.21 15.08 -9.46
N PHE A 162 -10.71 13.92 -9.89
CA PHE A 162 -10.15 13.16 -10.98
C PHE A 162 -11.26 12.82 -11.98
N PHE A 163 -11.14 13.32 -13.21
CA PHE A 163 -12.21 13.30 -14.21
C PHE A 163 -13.53 13.86 -13.66
N LYS A 164 -13.47 15.01 -12.95
CA LYS A 164 -14.61 15.70 -12.32
C LYS A 164 -15.32 14.90 -11.23
N LYS A 165 -14.72 13.82 -10.73
CA LYS A 165 -15.20 13.07 -9.58
C LYS A 165 -14.39 13.45 -8.36
N ASP A 166 -15.06 13.73 -7.26
CA ASP A 166 -14.39 14.04 -5.99
C ASP A 166 -13.59 12.87 -5.48
N THR A 167 -12.36 13.15 -5.08
CA THR A 167 -11.41 12.19 -4.50
C THR A 167 -10.41 12.92 -3.60
N ASN A 168 -9.33 12.26 -3.22
CA ASN A 168 -8.19 12.84 -2.55
C ASN A 168 -6.89 12.28 -3.13
N LEU A 169 -5.76 12.90 -2.77
CA LEU A 169 -4.46 12.47 -3.29
C LEU A 169 -4.15 11.02 -2.97
N HIS A 170 -4.45 10.57 -1.74
CA HIS A 170 -4.24 9.18 -1.33
C HIS A 170 -5.02 8.19 -2.21
N ALA A 171 -6.34 8.35 -2.29
CA ALA A 171 -7.22 7.48 -3.06
C ALA A 171 -6.94 7.51 -4.57
N LEU A 172 -6.47 8.65 -5.10
CA LEU A 172 -6.03 8.75 -6.49
C LEU A 172 -4.87 7.79 -6.77
N TRP A 173 -3.90 7.71 -5.85
CA TRP A 173 -2.74 6.84 -5.97
C TRP A 173 -3.03 5.40 -5.59
N ASP A 174 -3.90 5.13 -4.63
CA ASP A 174 -4.30 3.76 -4.29
C ASP A 174 -4.97 3.05 -5.45
N SER A 175 -5.94 3.70 -6.06
CA SER A 175 -6.83 3.05 -7.02
C SER A 175 -7.06 3.87 -8.29
N GLY A 176 -7.25 5.18 -8.18
CA GLY A 176 -7.74 6.02 -9.27
C GLY A 176 -6.93 5.90 -10.56
N LEU A 177 -5.60 6.03 -10.46
CA LEU A 177 -4.70 5.94 -11.61
C LEU A 177 -4.64 4.51 -12.17
N ILE A 178 -4.55 3.51 -11.30
CA ILE A 178 -4.47 2.09 -11.70
C ILE A 178 -5.75 1.66 -12.41
N ASP A 179 -6.91 1.91 -11.80
CA ASP A 179 -8.20 1.50 -12.35
C ASP A 179 -8.53 2.24 -13.65
N ASN A 180 -7.99 3.45 -13.84
CA ASN A 180 -8.16 4.19 -15.08
C ASN A 180 -7.33 3.62 -16.25
N THR A 181 -6.29 2.82 -16.00
CA THR A 181 -5.55 2.11 -17.07
C THR A 181 -6.41 1.06 -17.77
N LYS A 182 -7.44 0.55 -17.11
CA LYS A 182 -8.33 -0.53 -17.55
C LYS A 182 -7.65 -1.88 -17.76
N TYR A 183 -6.38 -2.04 -17.38
CA TYR A 183 -5.73 -3.33 -17.37
C TYR A 183 -6.33 -4.25 -16.30
N SER A 184 -6.48 -5.53 -16.60
CA SER A 184 -6.53 -6.55 -15.55
C SER A 184 -5.18 -6.61 -14.83
N TYR A 185 -5.16 -7.10 -13.59
CA TYR A 185 -3.90 -7.18 -12.84
C TYR A 185 -2.84 -8.05 -13.54
N THR A 186 -3.25 -9.09 -14.26
CA THR A 186 -2.33 -9.97 -15.00
C THR A 186 -1.77 -9.32 -16.27
N GLU A 187 -2.58 -8.51 -16.95
CA GLU A 187 -2.11 -7.73 -18.10
C GLU A 187 -1.15 -6.66 -17.64
N PHE A 188 -1.48 -5.92 -16.56
CA PHE A 188 -0.62 -4.87 -16.06
C PHE A 188 0.71 -5.43 -15.54
N ALA A 189 0.70 -6.52 -14.78
CA ALA A 189 1.92 -7.18 -14.34
C ALA A 189 2.80 -7.57 -15.54
N ARG A 190 2.22 -8.11 -16.61
CA ARG A 190 2.97 -8.49 -17.83
C ARG A 190 3.56 -7.28 -18.55
N VAL A 191 2.84 -6.16 -18.61
CA VAL A 191 3.33 -4.92 -19.22
C VAL A 191 4.53 -4.37 -18.46
N LEU A 192 4.49 -4.43 -17.12
CA LEU A 192 5.55 -3.89 -16.26
C LEU A 192 6.79 -4.78 -16.19
N ASP A 193 6.60 -6.11 -16.19
CA ASP A 193 7.63 -7.11 -15.89
C ASP A 193 8.46 -7.49 -17.13
N VAL A 194 9.14 -6.48 -17.69
CA VAL A 194 9.95 -6.59 -18.93
C VAL A 194 11.44 -6.28 -18.71
N LYS A 195 11.91 -6.31 -17.47
CA LYS A 195 13.27 -5.94 -17.10
C LYS A 195 14.29 -7.07 -17.30
N SER A 196 15.51 -6.71 -17.67
CA SER A 196 16.65 -7.64 -17.70
C SER A 196 17.03 -8.11 -16.29
N LYS A 197 17.81 -9.19 -16.21
CA LYS A 197 18.29 -9.71 -14.91
C LYS A 197 19.12 -8.66 -14.15
N GLU A 198 19.93 -7.91 -14.86
CA GLU A 198 20.78 -6.86 -14.30
C GLU A 198 19.96 -5.71 -13.74
N GLU A 199 18.91 -5.28 -14.45
CA GLU A 199 17.97 -4.26 -13.97
C GLU A 199 17.22 -4.75 -12.73
N ILE A 200 16.73 -6.00 -12.71
CA ILE A 200 16.07 -6.62 -11.57
C ILE A 200 16.98 -6.65 -10.34
N GLN A 201 18.25 -7.06 -10.51
CA GLN A 201 19.21 -7.05 -9.41
C GLN A 201 19.44 -5.64 -8.86
N LYS A 202 19.50 -4.63 -9.72
CA LYS A 202 19.61 -3.23 -9.32
C LYS A 202 18.38 -2.76 -8.53
N ILE A 203 17.17 -3.08 -8.98
CA ILE A 203 15.91 -2.75 -8.28
C ILE A 203 15.85 -3.42 -6.91
N GLN A 204 16.32 -4.65 -6.81
CA GLN A 204 16.36 -5.44 -5.59
C GLN A 204 17.53 -5.08 -4.67
N SER A 205 18.45 -4.21 -5.09
CA SER A 205 19.58 -3.78 -4.26
C SER A 205 19.13 -2.95 -3.06
N GLY A 206 20.04 -2.79 -2.09
CA GLY A 206 19.74 -2.06 -0.86
C GLY A 206 18.97 -2.92 0.17
N ASN A 207 18.49 -2.24 1.19
CA ASN A 207 17.75 -2.81 2.32
C ASN A 207 16.35 -2.20 2.44
N LEU A 208 15.63 -2.59 3.49
CA LEU A 208 14.26 -2.14 3.71
C LEU A 208 14.17 -0.62 3.88
N GLU A 209 15.11 -0.03 4.62
CA GLU A 209 15.18 1.41 4.86
C GLU A 209 15.43 2.22 3.57
N ASP A 210 16.28 1.68 2.68
CA ASP A 210 16.53 2.30 1.37
C ASP A 210 15.24 2.36 0.54
N TRP A 211 14.44 1.30 0.58
CA TRP A 211 13.19 1.20 -0.16
C TRP A 211 12.09 2.09 0.43
N PHE A 212 12.02 2.20 1.76
CA PHE A 212 11.13 3.18 2.41
C PHE A 212 11.50 4.61 2.05
N TYR A 213 12.81 4.93 2.02
CA TYR A 213 13.26 6.26 1.61
C TYR A 213 12.89 6.58 0.16
N GLU A 214 13.03 5.63 -0.76
CA GLU A 214 12.60 5.79 -2.16
C GLU A 214 11.09 6.09 -2.25
N SER A 215 10.26 5.37 -1.51
CA SER A 215 8.81 5.62 -1.46
C SER A 215 8.49 6.99 -0.85
N HIS A 216 9.20 7.39 0.21
CA HIS A 216 9.04 8.72 0.81
C HIS A 216 9.44 9.85 -0.13
N GLN A 217 10.51 9.69 -0.93
CA GLN A 217 10.88 10.67 -1.96
C GLN A 217 9.78 10.79 -3.04
N ALA A 218 9.21 9.67 -3.44
CA ALA A 218 8.04 9.67 -4.33
C ALA A 218 6.86 10.41 -3.70
N ALA A 219 6.56 10.18 -2.41
CA ALA A 219 5.52 10.92 -1.69
C ALA A 219 5.75 12.43 -1.74
N ASN A 220 6.97 12.89 -1.43
CA ASN A 220 7.30 14.32 -1.46
C ASN A 220 7.11 14.93 -2.87
N GLN A 221 7.46 14.21 -3.94
CA GLN A 221 7.17 14.62 -5.32
C GLN A 221 5.66 14.77 -5.55
N LEU A 222 4.85 13.85 -5.02
CA LEU A 222 3.40 13.87 -5.22
C LEU A 222 2.70 14.99 -4.44
N TYR A 223 3.16 15.29 -3.24
CA TYR A 223 2.66 16.44 -2.49
C TYR A 223 2.86 17.77 -3.25
N ALA A 224 3.95 17.87 -4.01
CA ALA A 224 4.21 19.05 -4.85
C ALA A 224 3.42 19.04 -6.17
N SER A 225 2.78 17.91 -6.53
CA SER A 225 2.14 17.71 -7.83
C SER A 225 0.69 18.16 -7.90
N VAL A 226 0.05 18.41 -6.75
CA VAL A 226 -1.38 18.72 -6.70
C VAL A 226 -1.66 19.99 -5.91
N LYS A 227 -2.75 20.66 -6.26
CA LYS A 227 -3.35 21.74 -5.48
C LYS A 227 -4.75 21.35 -5.02
N PRO A 228 -5.10 21.55 -3.74
CA PRO A 228 -6.42 21.23 -3.24
C PRO A 228 -7.53 21.90 -4.07
N GLY A 229 -8.58 21.14 -4.36
CA GLY A 229 -9.75 21.61 -5.12
C GLY A 229 -9.60 21.56 -6.65
N GLU A 230 -8.39 21.31 -7.18
CA GLU A 230 -8.20 21.22 -8.63
C GLU A 230 -8.69 19.86 -9.19
N ASN A 231 -9.03 19.88 -10.48
CA ASN A 231 -9.46 18.70 -11.23
C ASN A 231 -8.34 18.23 -12.15
N TYR A 232 -7.97 16.96 -12.01
CA TYR A 232 -6.95 16.27 -12.79
C TYR A 232 -7.58 15.26 -13.76
N SER A 233 -6.83 14.90 -14.81
CA SER A 233 -7.31 13.99 -15.85
C SER A 233 -6.14 13.26 -16.53
N TYR A 234 -6.24 13.00 -17.83
CA TYR A 234 -5.21 12.31 -18.62
C TYR A 234 -3.82 12.93 -18.52
N ASP A 235 -3.71 14.27 -18.45
CA ASP A 235 -2.42 14.94 -18.38
C ASP A 235 -1.66 14.57 -17.11
N TYR A 236 -2.34 14.56 -15.96
CA TYR A 236 -1.75 14.11 -14.70
C TYR A 236 -1.37 12.62 -14.74
N GLN A 237 -2.25 11.79 -15.28
CA GLN A 237 -1.98 10.35 -15.41
C GLN A 237 -0.75 10.08 -16.29
N GLU A 238 -0.63 10.74 -17.44
CA GLU A 238 0.54 10.58 -18.32
C GLU A 238 1.81 11.12 -17.68
N GLN A 239 1.75 12.26 -17.01
CA GLN A 239 2.89 12.85 -16.30
C GLN A 239 3.46 11.93 -15.22
N TYR A 240 2.59 11.20 -14.50
CA TYR A 240 2.99 10.36 -13.37
C TYR A 240 2.96 8.85 -13.67
N LYS A 241 2.71 8.46 -14.91
CA LYS A 241 2.66 7.08 -15.35
C LYS A 241 3.93 6.30 -14.99
N ASP A 242 5.11 6.83 -15.37
CA ASP A 242 6.39 6.17 -15.11
C ASP A 242 6.66 5.99 -13.61
N LEU A 243 6.23 6.95 -12.79
CA LEU A 243 6.36 6.83 -11.33
C LEU A 243 5.43 5.74 -10.80
N LEU A 244 4.17 5.70 -11.22
CA LEU A 244 3.21 4.68 -10.82
C LEU A 244 3.70 3.27 -11.19
N GLU A 245 4.08 3.09 -12.45
CA GLU A 245 4.59 1.83 -12.99
C GLU A 245 5.86 1.36 -12.29
N ARG A 246 6.77 2.29 -12.00
CA ARG A 246 7.98 2.01 -11.23
C ARG A 246 7.67 1.54 -9.82
N GLN A 247 6.77 2.20 -9.10
CA GLN A 247 6.42 1.83 -7.73
C GLN A 247 5.80 0.42 -7.67
N LEU A 248 4.89 0.09 -8.57
CA LEU A 248 4.28 -1.24 -8.68
C LEU A 248 5.30 -2.33 -9.01
N LEU A 249 6.17 -2.08 -10.00
CA LEU A 249 7.22 -3.02 -10.41
C LEU A 249 8.24 -3.25 -9.28
N HIS A 250 8.72 -2.17 -8.65
CA HIS A 250 9.67 -2.25 -7.55
C HIS A 250 9.07 -3.00 -6.36
N ALA A 251 7.80 -2.75 -6.02
CA ALA A 251 7.09 -3.49 -4.99
C ALA A 251 7.10 -5.01 -5.27
N GLY A 252 6.74 -5.42 -6.49
CA GLY A 252 6.69 -6.83 -6.87
C GLY A 252 8.06 -7.51 -6.85
N LEU A 253 9.09 -6.87 -7.42
CA LEU A 253 10.44 -7.42 -7.45
C LEU A 253 11.09 -7.50 -6.04
N ARG A 254 10.86 -6.48 -5.20
CA ARG A 254 11.33 -6.46 -3.80
C ARG A 254 10.59 -7.48 -2.93
N LEU A 255 9.29 -7.65 -3.15
CA LEU A 255 8.52 -8.74 -2.53
C LEU A 255 9.10 -10.10 -2.92
N ALA A 256 9.42 -10.32 -4.20
CA ALA A 256 10.05 -11.55 -4.66
C ALA A 256 11.38 -11.83 -3.94
N LYS A 257 12.23 -10.79 -3.79
CA LYS A 257 13.49 -10.92 -3.04
C LYS A 257 13.25 -11.37 -1.61
N ILE A 258 12.37 -10.68 -0.88
CA ILE A 258 12.06 -11.03 0.52
C ILE A 258 11.48 -12.44 0.62
N LEU A 259 10.53 -12.81 -0.25
CA LEU A 259 9.95 -14.15 -0.27
C LEU A 259 11.00 -15.24 -0.56
N ASN A 260 11.96 -14.99 -1.44
CA ASN A 260 13.06 -15.91 -1.73
C ASN A 260 14.03 -16.07 -0.53
N GLU A 261 14.14 -15.06 0.33
CA GLU A 261 14.95 -15.09 1.56
C GLU A 261 14.24 -15.89 2.68
N VAL A 262 12.94 -15.62 2.91
CA VAL A 262 12.21 -16.16 4.05
C VAL A 262 11.61 -17.56 3.79
N LEU A 263 11.41 -17.91 2.51
CA LEU A 263 10.95 -19.23 2.07
C LEU A 263 12.14 -20.09 1.59
#